data_69acef2cf0a21f0eb5918e47164c0e8f
#
_entry.id   69acef2cf0a21f0eb5918e47164c0e8f
#
_cell.length_a   1.000
_cell.length_b   1.000
_cell.length_c   1.000
_cell.angle_alpha   90.00
_cell.angle_beta   90.00
_cell.angle_gamma   90.00
#
_symmetry.space_group_name_H-M   'P 1'
#
loop_
_entity.id
_entity.type
_entity.pdbx_description
1 polymer ?
#
loop_
_entity_poly.entity_id
_entity_poly.type
_entity_poly.pdbx_seq_one_letter_code
_entity_poly.pdbx_strand_id
1 'polypeptide(L)'
;MRALLMHDITPDDVVAGLLTTAGYDIVRCTEGRDAEFPCRGAGGSCPLDGSVDVAVVVHDRPSVDLAPGEVGVVCALRDGVPVVVAGNHTQSAYVAQCRAVAADLDDIPAACARAITAAQHRASHFVTSFAGVPAEVVRRGHRVMVHVAAEATDHQVVLAHQGATRFYPSARTIDVAKDFSEPD
;
A
#
# COMPACT_ATOMS: atom_id res chain seq x y z
N MET A 1 -10.38 -4.11 -5.18
CA MET A 1 -9.20 -3.71 -4.40
C MET A 1 -9.54 -3.75 -2.92
N ARG A 2 -8.54 -3.95 -2.05
CA ARG A 2 -8.77 -4.04 -0.60
C ARG A 2 -8.02 -2.94 0.15
N ALA A 3 -8.73 -2.21 1.02
CA ALA A 3 -8.18 -1.15 1.83
C ALA A 3 -8.12 -1.55 3.31
N LEU A 4 -6.96 -1.37 3.95
CA LEU A 4 -6.81 -1.47 5.39
C LEU A 4 -7.17 -0.12 6.00
N LEU A 5 -8.29 -0.07 6.71
CA LEU A 5 -8.74 1.15 7.38
C LEU A 5 -8.30 1.16 8.83
N MET A 6 -7.66 2.25 9.21
CA MET A 6 -7.21 2.55 10.57
C MET A 6 -7.70 3.94 10.93
N HIS A 7 -8.16 4.14 12.15
CA HIS A 7 -8.62 5.44 12.60
C HIS A 7 -8.36 5.63 14.08
N ASP A 8 -8.30 6.89 14.47
CA ASP A 8 -8.05 7.30 15.83
C ASP A 8 -9.37 7.32 16.64
N ILE A 9 -10.39 8.05 16.26
CA ILE A 9 -11.64 8.20 17.05
C ILE A 9 -12.89 8.47 16.18
N THR A 10 -12.77 8.73 14.89
CA THR A 10 -13.89 9.23 14.07
C THR A 10 -14.91 8.17 13.69
N PRO A 11 -16.16 8.56 13.40
CA PRO A 11 -17.17 7.63 12.90
C PRO A 11 -16.65 6.93 11.65
N ASP A 12 -16.29 5.68 11.82
CA ASP A 12 -15.82 4.72 10.82
C ASP A 12 -16.66 4.68 9.56
N ASP A 13 -17.95 4.94 9.74
CA ASP A 13 -18.97 4.67 8.76
C ASP A 13 -18.86 5.57 7.52
N VAL A 14 -18.40 6.81 7.68
CA VAL A 14 -18.28 7.76 6.55
C VAL A 14 -17.14 7.35 5.61
N VAL A 15 -15.95 7.13 6.16
CA VAL A 15 -14.77 6.76 5.36
C VAL A 15 -14.92 5.36 4.77
N ALA A 16 -15.43 4.42 5.57
CA ALA A 16 -15.74 3.08 5.06
C ALA A 16 -16.78 3.13 3.94
N GLY A 17 -17.81 3.98 4.07
CA GLY A 17 -18.83 4.19 3.04
C GLY A 17 -18.24 4.76 1.73
N LEU A 18 -17.38 5.78 1.82
CA LEU A 18 -16.70 6.37 0.66
C LEU A 18 -15.84 5.32 -0.08
N LEU A 19 -15.04 4.58 0.66
CA LEU A 19 -14.17 3.54 0.10
C LEU A 19 -14.98 2.39 -0.51
N THR A 20 -16.05 1.93 0.17
CA THR A 20 -16.92 0.87 -0.34
C THR A 20 -17.63 1.30 -1.63
N THR A 21 -18.13 2.53 -1.69
CA THR A 21 -18.75 3.12 -2.89
C THR A 21 -17.75 3.18 -4.04
N ALA A 22 -16.47 3.42 -3.75
CA ALA A 22 -15.39 3.41 -4.73
C ALA A 22 -14.88 1.99 -5.09
N GLY A 23 -15.51 0.94 -4.59
CA GLY A 23 -15.20 -0.45 -4.93
C GLY A 23 -14.06 -1.08 -4.11
N TYR A 24 -13.74 -0.52 -2.96
CA TYR A 24 -12.78 -1.13 -2.03
C TYR A 24 -13.49 -2.07 -1.05
N ASP A 25 -12.90 -3.23 -0.85
CA ASP A 25 -13.22 -4.15 0.24
C ASP A 25 -12.44 -3.73 1.50
N ILE A 26 -13.14 -3.52 2.62
CA ILE A 26 -12.55 -2.90 3.82
C ILE A 26 -12.13 -3.98 4.82
N VAL A 27 -10.90 -3.88 5.30
CA VAL A 27 -10.39 -4.67 6.43
C VAL A 27 -9.85 -3.73 7.52
N ARG A 28 -9.83 -4.20 8.76
CA ARG A 28 -9.38 -3.43 9.93
C ARG A 28 -8.34 -4.19 10.73
N CYS A 29 -7.37 -3.46 11.30
CA CYS A 29 -6.36 -4.02 12.19
C CYS A 29 -6.91 -4.36 13.59
N THR A 30 -7.94 -3.62 14.04
CA THR A 30 -8.53 -3.74 15.38
C THR A 30 -10.02 -4.04 15.27
N GLU A 31 -10.59 -4.70 16.27
CA GLU A 31 -12.03 -4.95 16.37
C GLU A 31 -12.63 -4.03 17.45
N GLY A 32 -13.66 -3.26 17.06
CA GLY A 32 -14.41 -2.39 17.97
C GLY A 32 -13.87 -0.96 18.09
N ARG A 33 -14.71 -0.08 18.65
CA ARG A 33 -14.44 1.36 18.79
C ARG A 33 -13.41 1.69 19.86
N ASP A 34 -13.25 0.82 20.85
CA ASP A 34 -12.38 1.02 22.02
C ASP A 34 -11.15 0.11 22.00
N ALA A 35 -10.88 -0.54 20.87
CA ALA A 35 -9.81 -1.51 20.79
C ALA A 35 -8.44 -0.81 20.58
N GLU A 36 -7.93 -0.22 21.65
CA GLU A 36 -6.51 0.18 21.68
C GLU A 36 -5.60 -1.04 21.52
N PHE A 37 -6.06 -2.22 21.94
CA PHE A 37 -5.34 -3.51 21.83
C PHE A 37 -6.31 -4.67 22.15
N PRO A 38 -6.12 -5.86 21.59
CA PRO A 38 -4.99 -6.29 20.79
C PRO A 38 -5.19 -6.09 19.28
N CYS A 39 -4.10 -5.80 18.57
CA CYS A 39 -4.02 -5.94 17.14
C CYS A 39 -4.46 -7.37 16.74
N ARG A 40 -5.29 -7.53 15.70
CA ARG A 40 -5.72 -8.83 15.18
C ARG A 40 -4.56 -9.76 14.85
N GLY A 41 -3.42 -9.18 14.44
CA GLY A 41 -2.18 -9.91 14.20
C GLY A 41 -1.62 -10.62 15.44
N ALA A 42 -1.83 -10.06 16.64
CA ALA A 42 -1.45 -10.73 17.89
C ALA A 42 -2.28 -12.01 18.16
N GLY A 43 -3.50 -12.05 17.61
CA GLY A 43 -4.38 -13.24 17.62
C GLY A 43 -4.18 -14.18 16.42
N GLY A 44 -3.18 -13.94 15.56
CA GLY A 44 -2.93 -14.77 14.38
C GLY A 44 -3.83 -14.47 13.18
N SER A 45 -4.53 -13.33 13.16
CA SER A 45 -5.46 -12.94 12.09
C SER A 45 -5.10 -11.58 11.49
N CYS A 46 -3.82 -11.34 11.22
CA CYS A 46 -3.36 -10.06 10.66
C CYS A 46 -4.02 -9.79 9.29
N PRO A 47 -4.70 -8.66 9.08
CA PRO A 47 -5.26 -8.32 7.78
C PRO A 47 -4.21 -8.22 6.68
N LEU A 48 -2.96 -7.86 7.03
CA LEU A 48 -1.84 -7.79 6.11
C LEU A 48 -1.35 -9.17 5.64
N ASP A 49 -1.73 -10.26 6.32
CA ASP A 49 -1.48 -11.63 5.82
C ASP A 49 -2.35 -11.96 4.61
N GLY A 50 -3.43 -11.21 4.40
CA GLY A 50 -4.26 -11.20 3.20
C GLY A 50 -3.77 -10.22 2.15
N SER A 51 -4.58 -10.06 1.09
CA SER A 51 -4.30 -9.08 0.04
C SER A 51 -4.77 -7.69 0.48
N VAL A 52 -3.85 -6.77 0.76
CA VAL A 52 -4.13 -5.35 0.99
C VAL A 52 -3.42 -4.52 -0.08
N ASP A 53 -4.15 -3.64 -0.75
CA ASP A 53 -3.63 -2.81 -1.84
C ASP A 53 -3.23 -1.42 -1.35
N VAL A 54 -3.92 -0.89 -0.34
CA VAL A 54 -3.67 0.43 0.26
C VAL A 54 -4.04 0.44 1.74
N ALA A 55 -3.33 1.21 2.55
CA ALA A 55 -3.68 1.47 3.93
C ALA A 55 -4.13 2.93 4.08
N VAL A 56 -5.22 3.15 4.79
CA VAL A 56 -5.79 4.47 5.07
C VAL A 56 -5.82 4.67 6.57
N VAL A 57 -5.17 5.74 7.04
CA VAL A 57 -5.27 6.20 8.42
C VAL A 57 -6.00 7.53 8.45
N VAL A 58 -6.94 7.66 9.37
CA VAL A 58 -7.78 8.86 9.52
C VAL A 58 -7.48 9.54 10.84
N HIS A 59 -7.14 10.83 10.79
CA HIS A 59 -6.87 11.65 11.95
C HIS A 59 -7.95 12.72 12.14
N ASP A 60 -8.50 12.80 13.33
CA ASP A 60 -9.38 13.90 13.75
C ASP A 60 -8.60 15.14 14.14
N ARG A 61 -7.42 14.93 14.70
CA ARG A 61 -6.58 16.00 15.27
C ARG A 61 -5.17 15.92 14.71
N PRO A 62 -4.47 17.08 14.62
CA PRO A 62 -3.04 17.06 14.31
C PRO A 62 -2.34 16.26 15.42
N SER A 63 -1.62 15.22 15.04
CA SER A 63 -0.80 14.46 15.98
C SER A 63 0.58 14.25 15.40
N VAL A 64 1.59 14.51 16.24
CA VAL A 64 2.98 14.15 15.97
C VAL A 64 3.28 12.77 16.54
N ASP A 65 2.54 12.39 17.57
CA ASP A 65 2.70 11.11 18.25
C ASP A 65 1.85 10.02 17.58
N LEU A 66 2.37 8.82 17.56
CA LEU A 66 1.67 7.64 17.07
C LEU A 66 0.54 7.30 18.03
N ALA A 67 -0.71 7.37 17.57
CA ALA A 67 -1.82 6.82 18.33
C ALA A 67 -1.73 5.27 18.34
N PRO A 68 -2.19 4.59 19.40
CA PRO A 68 -2.17 3.13 19.49
C PRO A 68 -2.79 2.43 18.25
N GLY A 69 -3.86 3.00 17.68
CA GLY A 69 -4.51 2.48 16.46
C GLY A 69 -3.63 2.56 15.19
N GLU A 70 -2.56 3.36 15.21
CA GLU A 70 -1.69 3.58 14.06
C GLU A 70 -0.55 2.57 13.92
N VAL A 71 -0.39 1.64 14.86
CA VAL A 71 0.61 0.57 14.74
C VAL A 71 0.49 -0.19 13.42
N GLY A 72 -0.73 -0.31 12.90
CA GLY A 72 -1.00 -0.87 11.58
C GLY A 72 -0.33 -0.12 10.42
N VAL A 73 -0.08 1.19 10.55
CA VAL A 73 0.64 2.00 9.53
C VAL A 73 2.07 1.52 9.41
N VAL A 74 2.75 1.30 10.53
CA VAL A 74 4.13 0.80 10.55
C VAL A 74 4.21 -0.59 9.90
N CYS A 75 3.24 -1.45 10.18
CA CYS A 75 3.14 -2.76 9.53
C CYS A 75 2.91 -2.62 8.01
N ALA A 76 1.99 -1.75 7.59
CA ALA A 76 1.72 -1.50 6.17
C ALA A 76 2.95 -0.99 5.43
N LEU A 77 3.68 -0.03 6.02
CA LEU A 77 4.92 0.51 5.45
C LEU A 77 6.01 -0.56 5.33
N ARG A 78 6.18 -1.39 6.37
CA ARG A 78 7.13 -2.52 6.35
C ARG A 78 6.79 -3.50 5.22
N ASP A 79 5.51 -3.75 4.99
CA ASP A 79 5.06 -4.68 3.95
C ASP A 79 4.96 -4.02 2.56
N GLY A 80 5.41 -2.76 2.42
CA GLY A 80 5.41 -2.02 1.16
C GLY A 80 4.01 -1.66 0.66
N VAL A 81 3.00 -1.65 1.56
CA VAL A 81 1.65 -1.18 1.25
C VAL A 81 1.65 0.35 1.23
N PRO A 82 1.17 1.00 0.16
CA PRO A 82 1.08 2.45 0.13
C PRO A 82 0.10 2.96 1.19
N VAL A 83 0.42 4.11 1.79
CA VAL A 83 -0.35 4.70 2.89
C VAL A 83 -0.97 6.02 2.45
N VAL A 84 -2.23 6.21 2.81
CA VAL A 84 -2.96 7.48 2.73
C VAL A 84 -3.24 7.96 4.15
N VAL A 85 -2.93 9.23 4.43
CA VAL A 85 -3.27 9.90 5.69
C VAL A 85 -4.38 10.91 5.39
N ALA A 86 -5.56 10.67 5.95
CA ALA A 86 -6.75 11.46 5.71
C ALA A 86 -7.15 12.31 6.91
N GLY A 87 -7.92 13.37 6.66
CA GLY A 87 -8.38 14.31 7.67
C GLY A 87 -7.29 15.28 8.10
N ASN A 88 -7.05 15.45 9.38
CA ASN A 88 -6.05 16.40 9.87
C ASN A 88 -4.62 15.83 9.81
N HIS A 89 -4.00 15.95 8.65
CA HIS A 89 -2.68 15.39 8.33
C HIS A 89 -1.51 16.38 8.46
N THR A 90 -1.74 17.61 8.89
CA THR A 90 -0.76 18.71 8.82
C THR A 90 0.54 18.46 9.57
N GLN A 91 0.54 17.58 10.56
CA GLN A 91 1.72 17.24 11.36
C GLN A 91 2.09 15.74 11.26
N SER A 92 1.50 15.00 10.33
CA SER A 92 1.75 13.59 10.22
C SER A 92 3.19 13.29 9.80
N ALA A 93 3.91 12.54 10.63
CA ALA A 93 5.25 12.04 10.34
C ALA A 93 5.26 11.10 9.12
N TYR A 94 4.16 10.42 8.86
CA TYR A 94 4.05 9.51 7.70
C TYR A 94 4.05 10.27 6.37
N VAL A 95 3.38 11.43 6.31
CA VAL A 95 3.41 12.30 5.12
C VAL A 95 4.80 12.87 4.93
N ALA A 96 5.41 13.39 6.01
CA ALA A 96 6.71 14.05 5.94
C ALA A 96 7.88 13.08 5.65
N GLN A 97 7.85 11.87 6.22
CA GLN A 97 9.01 10.97 6.22
C GLN A 97 8.80 9.67 5.46
N CYS A 98 7.56 9.19 5.36
CA CYS A 98 7.25 7.86 4.82
C CYS A 98 6.57 7.88 3.45
N ARG A 99 6.52 9.04 2.78
CA ARG A 99 5.87 9.21 1.46
C ARG A 99 4.40 8.81 1.44
N ALA A 100 3.71 8.90 2.57
CA ALA A 100 2.26 8.74 2.59
C ALA A 100 1.59 9.89 1.81
N VAL A 101 0.46 9.59 1.18
CA VAL A 101 -0.33 10.58 0.46
C VAL A 101 -1.29 11.23 1.43
N ALA A 102 -1.22 12.56 1.57
CA ALA A 102 -2.20 13.34 2.33
C ALA A 102 -3.50 13.49 1.55
N ALA A 103 -4.64 13.46 2.25
CA ALA A 103 -5.95 13.62 1.66
C ALA A 103 -6.94 14.30 2.60
N ASP A 104 -7.81 15.13 2.05
CA ASP A 104 -9.04 15.51 2.72
C ASP A 104 -10.02 14.33 2.72
N LEU A 105 -11.00 14.32 3.63
CA LEU A 105 -11.93 13.21 3.78
C LEU A 105 -12.67 12.88 2.47
N ASP A 106 -13.08 13.90 1.71
CA ASP A 106 -13.83 13.73 0.47
C ASP A 106 -12.96 13.20 -0.70
N ASP A 107 -11.64 13.32 -0.59
CA ASP A 107 -10.68 12.92 -1.65
C ASP A 107 -10.03 11.54 -1.39
N ILE A 108 -10.42 10.84 -0.32
CA ILE A 108 -9.80 9.57 0.07
C ILE A 108 -9.73 8.54 -1.07
N PRO A 109 -10.81 8.27 -1.83
CA PRO A 109 -10.74 7.28 -2.91
C PRO A 109 -9.73 7.65 -4.00
N ALA A 110 -9.70 8.92 -4.40
CA ALA A 110 -8.75 9.40 -5.40
C ALA A 110 -7.30 9.39 -4.85
N ALA A 111 -7.12 9.73 -3.58
CA ALA A 111 -5.83 9.64 -2.91
C ALA A 111 -5.31 8.19 -2.83
N CYS A 112 -6.19 7.22 -2.59
CA CYS A 112 -5.86 5.80 -2.62
C CYS A 112 -5.35 5.37 -4.01
N ALA A 113 -6.06 5.77 -5.07
CA ALA A 113 -5.64 5.49 -6.44
C ALA A 113 -4.27 6.12 -6.74
N ARG A 114 -4.04 7.39 -6.37
CA ARG A 114 -2.75 8.07 -6.52
C ARG A 114 -1.63 7.36 -5.74
N ALA A 115 -1.90 6.93 -4.51
CA ALA A 115 -0.91 6.24 -3.67
C ALA A 115 -0.49 4.89 -4.28
N ILE A 116 -1.45 4.11 -4.78
CA ILE A 116 -1.20 2.83 -5.47
C ILE A 116 -0.37 3.07 -6.73
N THR A 117 -0.81 3.98 -7.60
CA THR A 117 -0.10 4.32 -8.84
C THR A 117 1.33 4.79 -8.56
N ALA A 118 1.52 5.71 -7.61
CA ALA A 118 2.84 6.20 -7.25
C ALA A 118 3.75 5.09 -6.69
N ALA A 119 3.21 4.12 -5.95
CA ALA A 119 3.96 2.97 -5.47
C ALA A 119 4.39 2.05 -6.62
N GLN A 120 3.49 1.79 -7.58
CA GLN A 120 3.77 0.99 -8.78
C GLN A 120 4.84 1.65 -9.64
N HIS A 121 4.74 2.96 -9.89
CA HIS A 121 5.76 3.70 -10.64
C HIS A 121 7.15 3.61 -10.00
N ARG A 122 7.23 3.76 -8.67
CA ARG A 122 8.52 3.63 -7.96
C ARG A 122 9.09 2.23 -8.09
N ALA A 123 8.26 1.19 -7.98
CA ALA A 123 8.68 -0.19 -8.14
C ALA A 123 9.17 -0.46 -9.57
N SER A 124 8.43 0.01 -10.58
CA SER A 124 8.79 -0.13 -11.99
C SER A 124 10.13 0.54 -12.28
N HIS A 125 10.32 1.79 -11.83
CA HIS A 125 11.58 2.51 -12.00
C HIS A 125 12.76 1.77 -11.32
N PHE A 126 12.54 1.25 -10.11
CA PHE A 126 13.57 0.51 -9.39
C PHE A 126 13.94 -0.79 -10.12
N VAL A 127 12.95 -1.57 -10.55
CA VAL A 127 13.17 -2.84 -11.27
C VAL A 127 13.84 -2.58 -12.62
N THR A 128 13.38 -1.57 -13.39
CA THR A 128 14.02 -1.14 -14.65
C THR A 128 15.49 -0.81 -14.45
N SER A 129 15.79 0.00 -13.43
CA SER A 129 17.19 0.38 -13.13
C SER A 129 18.05 -0.81 -12.69
N PHE A 130 17.44 -1.77 -11.97
CA PHE A 130 18.14 -2.95 -11.47
C PHE A 130 18.39 -4.00 -12.56
N ALA A 131 17.42 -4.22 -13.44
CA ALA A 131 17.47 -5.22 -14.50
C ALA A 131 18.14 -4.70 -15.79
N GLY A 132 18.24 -3.39 -15.97
CA GLY A 132 18.75 -2.77 -17.19
C GLY A 132 17.84 -2.99 -18.39
N VAL A 133 16.53 -3.17 -18.18
CA VAL A 133 15.51 -3.35 -19.20
C VAL A 133 14.21 -2.70 -18.73
N PRO A 134 13.42 -2.09 -19.62
CA PRO A 134 12.12 -1.53 -19.27
C PRO A 134 11.24 -2.58 -18.57
N ALA A 135 10.63 -2.17 -17.46
CA ALA A 135 9.78 -3.04 -16.69
C ALA A 135 8.59 -2.28 -16.10
N GLU A 136 7.41 -2.90 -16.15
CA GLU A 136 6.23 -2.48 -15.42
C GLU A 136 5.98 -3.43 -14.26
N VAL A 137 5.70 -2.87 -13.08
CA VAL A 137 5.43 -3.66 -11.88
C VAL A 137 4.02 -3.40 -11.40
N VAL A 138 3.21 -4.45 -11.36
CA VAL A 138 1.83 -4.44 -10.86
C VAL A 138 1.76 -5.27 -9.59
N ARG A 139 1.33 -4.66 -8.48
CA ARG A 139 1.11 -5.36 -7.22
C ARG A 139 -0.38 -5.53 -6.95
N ARG A 140 -0.76 -6.71 -6.49
CA ARG A 140 -2.09 -7.05 -5.95
C ARG A 140 -1.91 -7.82 -4.65
N GLY A 141 -2.01 -7.10 -3.52
CA GLY A 141 -1.72 -7.67 -2.21
C GLY A 141 -0.30 -8.23 -2.12
N HIS A 142 -0.16 -9.53 -1.89
CA HIS A 142 1.14 -10.24 -1.81
C HIS A 142 1.64 -10.79 -3.15
N ARG A 143 0.87 -10.63 -4.21
CA ARG A 143 1.28 -11.05 -5.55
C ARG A 143 1.83 -9.85 -6.31
N VAL A 144 3.01 -10.02 -6.89
CA VAL A 144 3.67 -9.03 -7.73
C VAL A 144 3.86 -9.64 -9.11
N MET A 145 3.41 -8.93 -10.13
CA MET A 145 3.66 -9.24 -11.53
C MET A 145 4.63 -8.20 -12.07
N VAL A 146 5.67 -8.68 -12.73
CA VAL A 146 6.65 -7.84 -13.44
C VAL A 146 6.55 -8.14 -14.91
N HIS A 147 6.18 -7.17 -15.71
CA HIS A 147 6.17 -7.23 -17.15
C HIS A 147 7.47 -6.60 -17.65
N VAL A 148 8.32 -7.36 -18.33
CA VAL A 148 9.56 -6.86 -18.96
C VAL A 148 9.42 -6.86 -20.47
N ALA A 149 10.25 -6.06 -21.14
CA ALA A 149 10.28 -6.01 -22.59
C ALA A 149 10.39 -7.41 -23.21
N ALA A 150 9.69 -7.65 -24.33
CA ALA A 150 9.61 -8.98 -24.97
C ALA A 150 10.98 -9.52 -25.38
N GLU A 151 11.92 -8.63 -25.74
CA GLU A 151 13.30 -8.92 -26.13
C GLU A 151 14.25 -9.10 -24.94
N ALA A 152 13.78 -8.97 -23.72
CA ALA A 152 14.62 -9.14 -22.52
C ALA A 152 15.31 -10.52 -22.51
N THR A 153 16.58 -10.52 -22.21
CA THR A 153 17.36 -11.76 -22.04
C THR A 153 16.94 -12.50 -20.78
N ASP A 154 17.22 -13.79 -20.70
CA ASP A 154 16.91 -14.59 -19.50
C ASP A 154 17.65 -14.06 -18.26
N HIS A 155 18.84 -13.50 -18.44
CA HIS A 155 19.58 -12.84 -17.36
C HIS A 155 18.83 -11.60 -16.83
N GLN A 156 18.29 -10.78 -17.72
CA GLN A 156 17.50 -9.59 -17.34
C GLN A 156 16.18 -9.99 -16.64
N VAL A 157 15.54 -11.08 -17.05
CA VAL A 157 14.37 -11.64 -16.37
C VAL A 157 14.71 -12.05 -14.92
N VAL A 158 15.84 -12.71 -14.73
CA VAL A 158 16.32 -13.06 -13.37
C VAL A 158 16.60 -11.80 -12.54
N LEU A 159 17.25 -10.80 -13.12
CA LEU A 159 17.49 -9.53 -12.44
C LEU A 159 16.18 -8.80 -12.11
N ALA A 160 15.20 -8.80 -13.01
CA ALA A 160 13.90 -8.18 -12.76
C ALA A 160 13.19 -8.86 -11.57
N HIS A 161 13.20 -10.20 -11.51
CA HIS A 161 12.69 -10.94 -10.36
C HIS A 161 13.42 -10.58 -9.06
N GLN A 162 14.75 -10.52 -9.07
CA GLN A 162 15.54 -10.14 -7.91
C GLN A 162 15.29 -8.70 -7.47
N GLY A 163 15.15 -7.76 -8.42
CA GLY A 163 14.78 -6.38 -8.16
C GLY A 163 13.42 -6.28 -7.48
N ALA A 164 12.42 -6.97 -8.01
CA ALA A 164 11.08 -6.99 -7.40
C ALA A 164 11.09 -7.62 -6.00
N THR A 165 11.87 -8.68 -5.77
CA THR A 165 12.05 -9.30 -4.44
C THR A 165 12.65 -8.32 -3.44
N ARG A 166 13.62 -7.51 -3.87
CA ARG A 166 14.24 -6.49 -3.00
C ARG A 166 13.29 -5.34 -2.69
N PHE A 167 12.46 -4.97 -3.66
CA PHE A 167 11.50 -3.88 -3.47
C PHE A 167 10.30 -4.29 -2.63
N TYR A 168 9.83 -5.53 -2.79
CA TYR A 168 8.69 -6.12 -2.08
C TYR A 168 9.11 -7.38 -1.30
N PRO A 169 9.84 -7.24 -0.18
CA PRO A 169 10.35 -8.39 0.57
C PRO A 169 9.24 -9.24 1.21
N SER A 170 8.03 -8.68 1.38
CA SER A 170 6.86 -9.39 1.90
C SER A 170 6.00 -10.06 0.81
N ALA A 171 6.35 -9.92 -0.46
CA ALA A 171 5.63 -10.59 -1.54
C ALA A 171 5.74 -12.11 -1.41
N ARG A 172 4.60 -12.81 -1.51
CA ARG A 172 4.55 -14.28 -1.48
C ARG A 172 4.78 -14.89 -2.86
N THR A 173 4.42 -14.15 -3.90
CA THR A 173 4.59 -14.58 -5.29
C THR A 173 5.08 -13.40 -6.11
N ILE A 174 6.13 -13.65 -6.89
CA ILE A 174 6.66 -12.71 -7.88
C ILE A 174 6.75 -13.47 -9.19
N ASP A 175 5.92 -13.08 -10.15
CA ASP A 175 5.90 -13.62 -11.50
C ASP A 175 6.52 -12.59 -12.45
N VAL A 176 7.31 -13.06 -13.44
CA VAL A 176 7.89 -12.20 -14.48
C VAL A 176 7.42 -12.68 -15.84
N ALA A 177 6.86 -11.78 -16.64
CA ALA A 177 6.40 -12.04 -18.00
C ALA A 177 7.19 -11.17 -19.01
N LYS A 178 7.44 -11.74 -20.21
CA LYS A 178 8.08 -11.02 -21.33
C LYS A 178 7.00 -10.53 -22.30
N ASP A 179 6.29 -9.49 -21.94
CA ASP A 179 5.14 -8.99 -22.70
C ASP A 179 4.95 -7.48 -22.65
N PHE A 180 5.91 -6.76 -22.04
CA PHE A 180 5.83 -5.30 -21.94
C PHE A 180 6.23 -4.64 -23.27
N SER A 181 5.30 -3.83 -23.80
CA SER A 181 5.59 -2.91 -24.91
C SER A 181 5.48 -1.49 -24.34
N GLU A 182 6.55 -0.68 -24.49
CA GLU A 182 6.46 0.73 -24.11
C GLU A 182 5.32 1.38 -24.90
N PRO A 183 4.43 2.15 -24.25
CA PRO A 183 3.46 2.96 -24.97
C PRO A 183 4.21 4.02 -25.80
N ASP A 184 3.82 4.16 -27.07
CA ASP A 184 4.33 5.17 -28.02
C ASP A 184 4.10 6.61 -27.52
#